data_ad0b8bc9489f3d0d2e4fc67cf87610bd
#
_entry.id   ad0b8bc9489f3d0d2e4fc67cf87610bd
#
_cell.length_a   1.000
_cell.length_b   1.000
_cell.length_c   1.000
_cell.angle_alpha   90.00
_cell.angle_beta   90.00
_cell.angle_gamma   90.00
#
_symmetry.space_group_name_H-M   'P 1'
#
loop_
_entity.id
_entity.type
_entity.pdbx_description
1 polymer ?
#
loop_
_entity_poly.entity_id
_entity_poly.type
_entity_poly.pdbx_seq_one_letter_code
_entity_poly.pdbx_strand_id
1 'polypeptide(L)'
;MSGPTFHEDGVMDTKPIDVGRQSYEDARDMVALGHTEELTRKFSPWSMFALCFSILGTWGTFAQDLSSGLTNGGAITILWGLVLVFICNLCVALSLGELCSAMPTALGQAFWMHSLWHTPTGRFASYICAWVNVFGWWTLNASLVAFATNFLLGIKLMYDPEWAGAGTGWVEFLVYFGIASLFTGFNLVACRNDKILPWFNNIVGIQFGALFIIFSLVLLICVGTKQGLEFQPPSFAFGAWINETGWPSGVVWFTGLVQAAYGLTAFDSVCILPPNTQTPTNVSPSRWST
;
A
#
# COMPACT_ATOMS: atom_id res chain seq x y z
N MET A 1 39.63 -8.47 11.71
CA MET A 1 38.68 -9.51 11.24
C MET A 1 38.57 -10.54 12.36
N SER A 2 37.57 -10.40 13.22
CA SER A 2 37.21 -11.40 14.23
C SER A 2 35.77 -11.81 13.90
N GLY A 3 35.63 -13.03 13.33
CA GLY A 3 34.34 -13.66 13.06
C GLY A 3 33.60 -13.99 14.35
N PRO A 4 32.27 -14.32 14.26
CA PRO A 4 31.46 -14.64 15.43
C PRO A 4 32.03 -15.89 16.10
N THR A 5 32.32 -15.79 17.39
CA THR A 5 32.70 -16.93 18.23
C THR A 5 31.43 -17.66 18.65
N PHE A 6 31.31 -18.94 18.25
CA PHE A 6 30.25 -19.82 18.75
C PHE A 6 30.68 -20.41 20.10
N HIS A 7 29.85 -20.25 21.11
CA HIS A 7 29.95 -21.02 22.35
C HIS A 7 29.12 -22.31 22.23
N GLU A 8 29.56 -23.38 22.89
CA GLU A 8 29.04 -24.76 22.78
C GLU A 8 27.57 -24.98 23.20
N ASP A 9 26.89 -23.95 23.71
CA ASP A 9 25.54 -24.10 24.26
C ASP A 9 24.42 -23.69 23.30
N GLY A 10 24.69 -23.46 22.02
CA GLY A 10 23.66 -23.25 20.99
C GLY A 10 22.69 -22.06 21.19
N VAL A 11 22.94 -21.20 22.18
CA VAL A 11 22.16 -19.99 22.42
C VAL A 11 22.79 -18.85 21.64
N MET A 12 22.10 -18.34 20.62
CA MET A 12 22.49 -17.07 19.98
C MET A 12 22.44 -15.97 21.04
N ASP A 13 23.62 -15.50 21.45
CA ASP A 13 23.75 -14.32 22.27
C ASP A 13 23.35 -13.10 21.43
N THR A 14 22.05 -12.76 21.44
CA THR A 14 21.54 -11.52 20.86
C THR A 14 21.97 -10.37 21.74
N LYS A 15 23.23 -9.91 21.58
CA LYS A 15 23.64 -8.63 22.14
C LYS A 15 22.62 -7.56 21.77
N PRO A 16 22.19 -6.71 22.73
CA PRO A 16 21.32 -5.59 22.41
C PRO A 16 21.98 -4.77 21.29
N ILE A 17 21.21 -4.55 20.22
CA ILE A 17 21.67 -3.78 19.05
C ILE A 17 22.05 -2.41 19.56
N ASP A 18 23.35 -2.08 19.50
CA ASP A 18 23.85 -0.78 19.87
C ASP A 18 23.42 0.23 18.80
N VAL A 19 22.37 0.99 19.10
CA VAL A 19 21.75 1.97 18.20
C VAL A 19 22.77 3.00 17.69
N GLY A 20 23.79 3.31 18.47
CA GLY A 20 24.88 4.21 18.08
C GLY A 20 25.78 3.60 16.99
N ARG A 21 26.05 2.29 17.06
CA ARG A 21 26.90 1.58 16.09
C ARG A 21 26.19 1.42 14.76
N GLN A 22 24.91 1.10 14.80
CA GLN A 22 24.08 0.97 13.59
C GLN A 22 23.92 2.32 12.86
N SER A 23 23.74 3.42 13.61
CA SER A 23 23.72 4.78 13.05
C SER A 23 25.04 5.15 12.38
N TYR A 24 26.18 4.72 12.91
CA TYR A 24 27.49 4.99 12.33
C TYR A 24 27.75 4.18 11.05
N GLU A 25 27.31 2.93 11.00
CA GLU A 25 27.40 2.07 9.82
C GLU A 25 26.50 2.60 8.69
N ASP A 26 25.26 3.00 9.00
CA ASP A 26 24.32 3.63 8.06
C ASP A 26 24.89 4.93 7.46
N ALA A 27 25.50 5.79 8.30
CA ALA A 27 26.12 7.04 7.85
C ALA A 27 27.33 6.78 6.92
N ARG A 28 28.08 5.73 7.19
CA ARG A 28 29.23 5.34 6.38
C ARG A 28 28.81 4.82 5.00
N ASP A 29 27.73 4.03 4.96
CA ASP A 29 27.19 3.49 3.71
C ASP A 29 26.58 4.61 2.85
N MET A 30 25.94 5.60 3.47
CA MET A 30 25.44 6.80 2.79
C MET A 30 26.56 7.64 2.18
N VAL A 31 27.66 7.83 2.90
CA VAL A 31 28.85 8.53 2.38
C VAL A 31 29.48 7.76 1.22
N ALA A 32 29.49 6.43 1.27
CA ALA A 32 29.98 5.58 0.18
C ALA A 32 29.12 5.70 -1.09
N LEU A 33 27.83 6.01 -0.93
CA LEU A 33 26.89 6.29 -2.03
C LEU A 33 26.94 7.76 -2.50
N GLY A 34 27.81 8.58 -1.94
CA GLY A 34 27.97 10.00 -2.30
C GLY A 34 26.92 10.93 -1.68
N HIS A 35 26.13 10.44 -0.71
CA HIS A 35 25.12 11.22 0.00
C HIS A 35 25.58 11.60 1.40
N THR A 36 25.35 12.84 1.80
CA THR A 36 25.52 13.30 3.19
C THR A 36 24.21 13.06 3.94
N GLU A 37 24.32 12.61 5.20
CA GLU A 37 23.15 12.39 6.07
C GLU A 37 22.56 13.76 6.46
N GLU A 38 21.57 14.23 5.69
CA GLU A 38 20.88 15.51 5.96
C GLU A 38 19.57 15.33 6.74
N LEU A 39 19.26 14.09 7.12
CA LEU A 39 17.92 13.73 7.56
C LEU A 39 17.95 13.11 8.99
N THR A 40 17.10 13.56 9.93
CA THR A 40 16.94 13.00 11.29
C THR A 40 15.82 11.96 11.37
N ARG A 41 15.96 10.81 12.02
CA ARG A 41 14.94 9.75 12.14
C ARG A 41 13.71 10.27 12.88
N LYS A 42 12.57 10.42 12.18
CA LYS A 42 11.28 10.88 12.75
C LYS A 42 10.28 9.76 13.00
N PHE A 43 10.45 8.60 12.39
CA PHE A 43 9.53 7.47 12.50
C PHE A 43 10.09 6.36 13.40
N SER A 44 9.30 5.96 14.39
CA SER A 44 9.54 4.73 15.14
C SER A 44 9.16 3.50 14.28
N PRO A 45 9.64 2.28 14.60
CA PRO A 45 9.22 1.06 13.90
C PRO A 45 7.69 0.87 13.91
N TRP A 46 7.02 1.26 14.99
CA TRP A 46 5.56 1.24 15.08
C TRP A 46 4.89 2.24 14.14
N SER A 47 5.42 3.46 14.06
CA SER A 47 4.92 4.48 13.12
C SER A 47 5.09 4.06 11.66
N MET A 48 6.20 3.39 11.33
CA MET A 48 6.42 2.82 9.99
C MET A 48 5.42 1.71 9.68
N PHE A 49 5.18 0.80 10.62
CA PHE A 49 4.17 -0.23 10.48
C PHE A 49 2.76 0.35 10.29
N ALA A 50 2.38 1.34 11.10
CA ALA A 50 1.10 2.03 10.99
C ALA A 50 0.97 2.76 9.62
N LEU A 51 2.04 3.38 9.13
CA LEU A 51 2.09 4.01 7.83
C LEU A 51 1.88 2.99 6.70
N CYS A 52 2.59 1.86 6.74
CA CYS A 52 2.41 0.78 5.78
C CYS A 52 0.97 0.29 5.77
N PHE A 53 0.42 0.03 6.94
CA PHE A 53 -0.93 -0.48 7.11
C PHE A 53 -1.99 0.51 6.62
N SER A 54 -1.77 1.82 6.82
CA SER A 54 -2.67 2.87 6.35
C SER A 54 -2.62 3.07 4.83
N ILE A 55 -1.42 2.95 4.22
CA ILE A 55 -1.25 3.10 2.76
C ILE A 55 -1.82 1.89 2.02
N LEU A 56 -1.52 0.68 2.49
CA LEU A 56 -2.01 -0.56 1.89
C LEU A 56 -3.54 -0.65 1.92
N GLY A 57 -4.16 -0.30 3.03
CA GLY A 57 -5.61 -0.33 3.18
C GLY A 57 -6.26 -1.64 2.73
N THR A 58 -5.55 -2.77 2.83
CA THR A 58 -5.81 -4.04 2.14
C THR A 58 -7.25 -4.52 2.22
N TRP A 59 -7.85 -4.56 3.40
CA TRP A 59 -9.23 -5.07 3.52
C TRP A 59 -10.26 -4.14 2.89
N GLY A 60 -10.02 -2.82 2.92
CA GLY A 60 -10.88 -1.82 2.30
C GLY A 60 -10.79 -1.86 0.77
N THR A 61 -9.59 -1.86 0.22
CA THR A 61 -9.34 -1.97 -1.22
C THR A 61 -9.84 -3.31 -1.78
N PHE A 62 -9.64 -4.41 -1.05
CA PHE A 62 -10.16 -5.72 -1.39
C PHE A 62 -11.70 -5.76 -1.42
N ALA A 63 -12.36 -5.10 -0.46
CA ALA A 63 -13.82 -5.00 -0.42
C ALA A 63 -14.39 -4.10 -1.53
N GLN A 64 -13.66 -3.08 -1.96
CA GLN A 64 -14.09 -2.18 -3.03
C GLN A 64 -14.29 -2.89 -4.38
N ASP A 65 -13.42 -3.83 -4.71
CA ASP A 65 -13.47 -4.57 -5.98
C ASP A 65 -14.11 -5.97 -5.83
N LEU A 66 -14.87 -6.20 -4.75
CA LEU A 66 -15.49 -7.50 -4.45
C LEU A 66 -16.44 -7.96 -5.56
N SER A 67 -17.16 -7.02 -6.20
CA SER A 67 -18.05 -7.34 -7.32
C SER A 67 -17.31 -7.94 -8.50
N SER A 68 -16.10 -7.42 -8.80
CA SER A 68 -15.24 -7.95 -9.86
C SER A 68 -14.84 -9.40 -9.59
N GLY A 69 -14.44 -9.72 -8.37
CA GLY A 69 -14.12 -11.10 -7.98
C GLY A 69 -15.31 -12.04 -8.01
N LEU A 70 -16.47 -11.57 -7.56
CA LEU A 70 -17.70 -12.38 -7.55
C LEU A 70 -18.17 -12.75 -8.94
N THR A 71 -18.11 -11.84 -9.92
CA THR A 71 -18.48 -12.09 -11.32
C THR A 71 -17.43 -12.89 -12.08
N ASN A 72 -16.17 -12.81 -11.67
CA ASN A 72 -15.02 -13.46 -12.33
C ASN A 72 -14.49 -14.63 -11.50
N GLY A 73 -15.23 -15.72 -11.44
CA GLY A 73 -14.83 -16.96 -10.79
C GLY A 73 -15.43 -17.18 -9.41
N GLY A 74 -16.08 -16.16 -8.82
CA GLY A 74 -16.76 -16.29 -7.53
C GLY A 74 -15.84 -16.46 -6.34
N ALA A 75 -16.34 -17.12 -5.29
CA ALA A 75 -15.62 -17.32 -4.03
C ALA A 75 -14.27 -18.04 -4.20
N ILE A 76 -14.16 -18.94 -5.13
CA ILE A 76 -12.92 -19.68 -5.44
C ILE A 76 -11.81 -18.72 -5.86
N THR A 77 -12.09 -17.81 -6.80
CA THR A 77 -11.09 -16.88 -7.31
C THR A 77 -10.71 -15.86 -6.24
N ILE A 78 -11.66 -15.43 -5.42
CA ILE A 78 -11.41 -14.53 -4.30
C ILE A 78 -10.45 -15.16 -3.28
N LEU A 79 -10.73 -16.39 -2.85
CA LEU A 79 -9.92 -17.05 -1.81
C LEU A 79 -8.56 -17.53 -2.33
N TRP A 80 -8.56 -18.33 -3.38
CA TRP A 80 -7.32 -18.90 -3.91
C TRP A 80 -6.49 -17.87 -4.69
N GLY A 81 -7.16 -16.91 -5.33
CA GLY A 81 -6.51 -15.78 -5.96
C GLY A 81 -5.77 -14.92 -4.93
N LEU A 82 -6.37 -14.67 -3.78
CA LEU A 82 -5.70 -13.93 -2.70
C LEU A 82 -4.44 -14.65 -2.22
N VAL A 83 -4.51 -15.98 -2.00
CA VAL A 83 -3.35 -16.78 -1.58
C VAL A 83 -2.24 -16.73 -2.63
N LEU A 84 -2.58 -16.93 -3.90
CA LEU A 84 -1.61 -16.92 -4.99
C LEU A 84 -0.93 -15.56 -5.14
N VAL A 85 -1.72 -14.48 -5.19
CA VAL A 85 -1.20 -13.12 -5.31
C VAL A 85 -0.38 -12.72 -4.08
N PHE A 86 -0.81 -13.14 -2.88
CA PHE A 86 -0.04 -12.90 -1.65
C PHE A 86 1.36 -13.54 -1.74
N ILE A 87 1.47 -14.79 -2.18
CA ILE A 87 2.77 -15.47 -2.33
C ILE A 87 3.64 -14.73 -3.35
N CYS A 88 3.08 -14.37 -4.51
CA CYS A 88 3.80 -13.63 -5.54
C CYS A 88 4.29 -12.26 -5.02
N ASN A 89 3.41 -11.50 -4.38
CA ASN A 89 3.76 -10.20 -3.83
C ASN A 89 4.77 -10.31 -2.68
N LEU A 90 4.69 -11.36 -1.86
CA LEU A 90 5.66 -11.61 -0.80
C LEU A 90 7.07 -11.83 -1.37
N CYS A 91 7.20 -12.62 -2.43
CA CYS A 91 8.49 -12.81 -3.11
C CYS A 91 9.04 -11.49 -3.65
N VAL A 92 8.20 -10.67 -4.28
CA VAL A 92 8.59 -9.34 -4.78
C VAL A 92 8.98 -8.41 -3.63
N ALA A 93 8.18 -8.37 -2.56
CA ALA A 93 8.43 -7.52 -1.40
C ALA A 93 9.76 -7.86 -0.70
N LEU A 94 10.08 -9.16 -0.57
CA LEU A 94 11.35 -9.59 -0.02
C LEU A 94 12.53 -9.12 -0.87
N SER A 95 12.45 -9.27 -2.20
CA SER A 95 13.49 -8.81 -3.13
C SER A 95 13.65 -7.28 -3.09
N LEU A 96 12.54 -6.53 -3.05
CA LEU A 96 12.59 -5.07 -2.90
C LEU A 96 13.15 -4.65 -1.54
N GLY A 97 12.87 -5.41 -0.47
CA GLY A 97 13.42 -5.17 0.86
C GLY A 97 14.94 -5.32 0.90
N GLU A 98 15.49 -6.33 0.23
CA GLU A 98 16.95 -6.51 0.08
C GLU A 98 17.58 -5.33 -0.69
N LEU A 99 16.97 -4.92 -1.80
CA LEU A 99 17.45 -3.77 -2.59
C LEU A 99 17.36 -2.46 -1.79
N CYS A 100 16.30 -2.26 -1.04
CA CYS A 100 16.10 -1.10 -0.18
C CYS A 100 17.15 -1.05 0.95
N SER A 101 17.50 -2.19 1.52
CA SER A 101 18.54 -2.29 2.53
C SER A 101 19.94 -2.03 1.98
N ALA A 102 20.23 -2.53 0.77
CA ALA A 102 21.53 -2.35 0.13
C ALA A 102 21.74 -0.95 -0.46
N MET A 103 20.65 -0.34 -0.96
CA MET A 103 20.69 0.96 -1.65
C MET A 103 19.49 1.83 -1.20
N PRO A 104 19.52 2.39 0.02
CA PRO A 104 18.44 3.22 0.55
C PRO A 104 18.36 4.56 -0.21
N THR A 105 17.31 4.74 -1.01
CA THR A 105 17.11 5.97 -1.81
C THR A 105 15.64 6.26 -2.01
N ALA A 106 15.27 7.53 -2.01
CA ALA A 106 13.90 7.99 -2.30
C ALA A 106 13.48 7.76 -3.76
N LEU A 107 14.42 7.54 -4.68
CA LEU A 107 14.13 7.21 -6.09
C LEU A 107 13.72 5.74 -6.28
N GLY A 108 13.95 4.89 -5.27
CA GLY A 108 13.53 3.50 -5.24
C GLY A 108 13.95 2.71 -6.49
N GLN A 109 12.99 2.05 -7.10
CA GLN A 109 13.18 1.11 -8.22
C GLN A 109 13.93 1.72 -9.43
N ALA A 110 13.70 2.98 -9.74
CA ALA A 110 14.36 3.66 -10.84
C ALA A 110 15.87 3.82 -10.59
N PHE A 111 16.27 4.14 -9.36
CA PHE A 111 17.67 4.23 -8.98
C PHE A 111 18.35 2.86 -9.01
N TRP A 112 17.71 1.83 -8.46
CA TRP A 112 18.27 0.48 -8.46
C TRP A 112 18.49 -0.05 -9.88
N MET A 113 17.54 0.20 -10.79
CA MET A 113 17.70 -0.13 -12.21
C MET A 113 18.92 0.56 -12.83
N HIS A 114 19.12 1.86 -12.54
CA HIS A 114 20.26 2.62 -13.01
C HIS A 114 21.58 2.10 -12.42
N SER A 115 21.58 1.81 -11.12
CA SER A 115 22.78 1.37 -10.39
C SER A 115 23.23 -0.04 -10.75
N LEU A 116 22.29 -0.95 -11.04
CA LEU A 116 22.58 -2.34 -11.39
C LEU A 116 22.91 -2.52 -12.88
N TRP A 117 22.42 -1.63 -13.74
CA TRP A 117 22.58 -1.76 -15.17
C TRP A 117 23.24 -0.51 -15.79
N HIS A 118 24.57 -0.47 -15.76
CA HIS A 118 25.40 0.69 -16.11
C HIS A 118 25.56 0.95 -17.65
N THR A 119 24.64 0.49 -18.47
CA THR A 119 24.66 0.70 -19.93
C THR A 119 23.74 1.85 -20.34
N PRO A 120 23.88 2.40 -21.58
CA PRO A 120 22.91 3.36 -22.12
C PRO A 120 21.46 2.83 -22.10
N THR A 121 21.28 1.53 -22.40
CA THR A 121 19.99 0.85 -22.34
C THR A 121 19.45 0.81 -20.90
N GLY A 122 20.30 0.55 -19.92
CA GLY A 122 19.92 0.59 -18.49
C GLY A 122 19.44 1.96 -18.04
N ARG A 123 20.08 3.03 -18.51
CA ARG A 123 19.62 4.41 -18.25
C ARG A 123 18.24 4.69 -18.83
N PHE A 124 18.00 4.23 -20.07
CA PHE A 124 16.69 4.35 -20.68
C PHE A 124 15.62 3.53 -19.94
N ALA A 125 15.95 2.29 -19.56
CA ALA A 125 15.06 1.44 -18.78
C ALA A 125 14.73 2.06 -17.41
N SER A 126 15.70 2.65 -16.71
CA SER A 126 15.50 3.39 -15.47
C SER A 126 14.52 4.57 -15.64
N TYR A 127 14.67 5.33 -16.73
CA TYR A 127 13.77 6.43 -17.05
C TYR A 127 12.34 5.95 -17.29
N ILE A 128 12.15 4.88 -18.06
CA ILE A 128 10.83 4.27 -18.29
C ILE A 128 10.24 3.75 -16.96
N CYS A 129 11.05 3.08 -16.13
CA CYS A 129 10.62 2.60 -14.82
C CYS A 129 10.12 3.75 -13.93
N ALA A 130 10.82 4.89 -13.91
CA ALA A 130 10.38 6.07 -13.16
C ALA A 130 9.00 6.57 -13.64
N TRP A 131 8.80 6.68 -14.96
CA TRP A 131 7.52 7.10 -15.52
C TRP A 131 6.39 6.13 -15.24
N VAL A 132 6.62 4.82 -15.39
CA VAL A 132 5.63 3.79 -15.07
C VAL A 132 5.22 3.88 -13.60
N ASN A 133 6.17 4.09 -12.68
CA ASN A 133 5.90 4.27 -11.26
C ASN A 133 5.02 5.52 -11.01
N VAL A 134 5.37 6.67 -11.60
CA VAL A 134 4.61 7.91 -11.46
C VAL A 134 3.17 7.73 -11.97
N PHE A 135 2.98 7.16 -13.16
CA PHE A 135 1.65 6.88 -13.70
C PHE A 135 0.88 5.88 -12.84
N GLY A 136 1.55 4.87 -12.30
CA GLY A 136 0.96 3.92 -11.36
C GLY A 136 0.36 4.62 -10.14
N TRP A 137 1.12 5.50 -9.49
CA TRP A 137 0.65 6.27 -8.35
C TRP A 137 -0.46 7.27 -8.69
N TRP A 138 -0.41 7.91 -9.87
CA TRP A 138 -1.48 8.81 -10.30
C TRP A 138 -2.79 8.06 -10.54
N THR A 139 -2.75 6.93 -11.22
CA THR A 139 -3.94 6.11 -11.50
C THR A 139 -4.49 5.50 -10.21
N LEU A 140 -3.64 5.06 -9.28
CA LEU A 140 -4.07 4.56 -7.98
C LEU A 140 -4.81 5.65 -7.19
N ASN A 141 -4.26 6.86 -7.08
CA ASN A 141 -4.93 7.96 -6.39
C ASN A 141 -6.26 8.32 -7.05
N ALA A 142 -6.31 8.38 -8.38
CA ALA A 142 -7.55 8.67 -9.11
C ALA A 142 -8.61 7.60 -8.83
N SER A 143 -8.25 6.31 -8.81
CA SER A 143 -9.17 5.23 -8.52
C SER A 143 -9.70 5.29 -7.08
N LEU A 144 -8.86 5.61 -6.09
CA LEU A 144 -9.31 5.74 -4.70
C LEU A 144 -10.32 6.87 -4.52
N VAL A 145 -10.14 8.02 -5.20
CA VAL A 145 -11.11 9.10 -5.18
C VAL A 145 -12.42 8.69 -5.88
N ALA A 146 -12.34 7.94 -6.98
CA ALA A 146 -13.52 7.41 -7.68
C ALA A 146 -14.28 6.43 -6.78
N PHE A 147 -13.62 5.53 -6.06
CA PHE A 147 -14.26 4.65 -5.10
C PHE A 147 -14.94 5.42 -3.96
N ALA A 148 -14.29 6.42 -3.38
CA ALA A 148 -14.90 7.27 -2.35
C ALA A 148 -16.15 7.97 -2.88
N THR A 149 -16.13 8.44 -4.13
CA THR A 149 -17.29 9.01 -4.82
C THR A 149 -18.41 8.00 -4.92
N ASN A 150 -18.13 6.80 -5.42
CA ASN A 150 -19.13 5.74 -5.58
C ASN A 150 -19.74 5.31 -4.24
N PHE A 151 -18.94 5.26 -3.16
CA PHE A 151 -19.46 4.99 -1.82
C PHE A 151 -20.43 6.06 -1.34
N LEU A 152 -20.09 7.35 -1.50
CA LEU A 152 -20.98 8.44 -1.09
C LEU A 152 -22.28 8.43 -1.88
N LEU A 153 -22.21 8.23 -3.19
CA LEU A 153 -23.39 8.13 -4.04
C LEU A 153 -24.22 6.88 -3.72
N GLY A 154 -23.55 5.75 -3.45
CA GLY A 154 -24.21 4.51 -3.02
C GLY A 154 -24.96 4.67 -1.69
N ILE A 155 -24.37 5.35 -0.71
CA ILE A 155 -25.04 5.67 0.55
C ILE A 155 -26.30 6.52 0.27
N LYS A 156 -26.20 7.55 -0.57
CA LYS A 156 -27.36 8.38 -0.94
C LYS A 156 -28.47 7.54 -1.57
N LEU A 157 -28.13 6.63 -2.49
CA LEU A 157 -29.08 5.73 -3.15
C LEU A 157 -29.76 4.74 -2.17
N MET A 158 -29.07 4.32 -1.12
CA MET A 158 -29.66 3.47 -0.09
C MET A 158 -30.78 4.18 0.70
N TYR A 159 -30.67 5.50 0.88
CA TYR A 159 -31.68 6.30 1.59
C TYR A 159 -32.76 6.85 0.66
N ASP A 160 -32.47 7.04 -0.63
CA ASP A 160 -33.33 7.64 -1.61
C ASP A 160 -33.15 6.94 -2.97
N PRO A 161 -33.81 5.77 -3.19
CA PRO A 161 -33.64 4.99 -4.42
C PRO A 161 -34.15 5.71 -5.69
N GLU A 162 -35.08 6.63 -5.53
CA GLU A 162 -35.68 7.39 -6.64
C GLU A 162 -34.93 8.71 -6.94
N TRP A 163 -33.77 8.91 -6.36
CA TRP A 163 -33.00 10.14 -6.52
C TRP A 163 -32.64 10.40 -7.99
N ALA A 164 -33.15 11.51 -8.55
CA ALA A 164 -32.95 11.88 -9.95
C ALA A 164 -31.48 12.16 -10.34
N GLY A 165 -30.59 12.33 -9.38
CA GLY A 165 -29.15 12.47 -9.60
C GLY A 165 -28.43 11.14 -9.83
N ALA A 166 -29.10 10.00 -9.64
CA ALA A 166 -28.55 8.69 -9.86
C ALA A 166 -28.16 8.50 -11.33
N GLY A 167 -26.91 8.12 -11.59
CA GLY A 167 -26.40 7.88 -12.93
C GLY A 167 -26.15 9.15 -13.77
N THR A 168 -26.27 10.34 -13.20
CA THR A 168 -25.94 11.58 -13.90
C THR A 168 -24.45 11.90 -13.77
N GLY A 169 -23.69 11.80 -14.87
CA GLY A 169 -22.23 11.94 -14.87
C GLY A 169 -21.70 13.27 -14.33
N TRP A 170 -22.47 14.38 -14.47
CA TRP A 170 -22.04 15.67 -13.90
C TRP A 170 -22.11 15.71 -12.36
N VAL A 171 -23.04 14.98 -11.73
CA VAL A 171 -23.14 14.86 -10.27
C VAL A 171 -21.97 14.05 -9.75
N GLU A 172 -21.68 12.92 -10.38
CA GLU A 172 -20.51 12.11 -10.07
C GLU A 172 -19.22 12.91 -10.18
N PHE A 173 -19.07 13.67 -11.27
CA PHE A 173 -17.91 14.55 -11.47
C PHE A 173 -17.75 15.61 -10.37
N LEU A 174 -18.85 16.27 -9.97
CA LEU A 174 -18.80 17.30 -8.93
C LEU A 174 -18.41 16.70 -7.56
N VAL A 175 -18.96 15.54 -7.21
CA VAL A 175 -18.59 14.84 -5.97
C VAL A 175 -17.14 14.40 -6.01
N TYR A 176 -16.70 13.81 -7.12
CA TYR A 176 -15.28 13.45 -7.34
C TYR A 176 -14.35 14.65 -7.18
N PHE A 177 -14.67 15.75 -7.85
CA PHE A 177 -13.86 16.98 -7.80
C PHE A 177 -13.84 17.58 -6.39
N GLY A 178 -14.97 17.55 -5.68
CA GLY A 178 -15.07 17.99 -4.30
C GLY A 178 -14.18 17.19 -3.36
N ILE A 179 -14.21 15.85 -3.47
CA ILE A 179 -13.37 14.93 -2.67
C ILE A 179 -11.89 15.15 -3.01
N ALA A 180 -11.54 15.20 -4.29
CA ALA A 180 -10.17 15.44 -4.74
C ALA A 180 -9.62 16.78 -4.21
N SER A 181 -10.43 17.84 -4.27
CA SER A 181 -10.06 19.17 -3.77
C SER A 181 -9.86 19.17 -2.25
N LEU A 182 -10.72 18.48 -1.50
CA LEU A 182 -10.63 18.34 -0.04
C LEU A 182 -9.35 17.62 0.36
N PHE A 183 -9.03 16.47 -0.26
CA PHE A 183 -7.81 15.74 0.03
C PHE A 183 -6.56 16.52 -0.39
N THR A 184 -6.59 17.22 -1.51
CA THR A 184 -5.48 18.09 -1.94
C THR A 184 -5.26 19.22 -0.95
N GLY A 185 -6.32 19.88 -0.50
CA GLY A 185 -6.25 20.93 0.51
C GLY A 185 -5.68 20.41 1.85
N PHE A 186 -6.15 19.25 2.29
CA PHE A 186 -5.61 18.59 3.49
C PHE A 186 -4.12 18.28 3.35
N ASN A 187 -3.68 17.73 2.23
CA ASN A 187 -2.27 17.44 1.97
C ASN A 187 -1.41 18.70 2.00
N LEU A 188 -1.88 19.81 1.39
CA LEU A 188 -1.16 21.08 1.41
C LEU A 188 -0.97 21.61 2.85
N VAL A 189 -1.97 21.46 3.70
CA VAL A 189 -1.88 21.84 5.12
C VAL A 189 -0.96 20.89 5.89
N ALA A 190 -1.09 19.58 5.65
CA ALA A 190 -0.28 18.56 6.30
C ALA A 190 1.22 18.69 5.97
N CYS A 191 1.54 19.04 4.72
CA CYS A 191 2.94 19.28 4.30
C CYS A 191 3.61 20.47 5.01
N ARG A 192 2.82 21.42 5.52
CA ARG A 192 3.35 22.57 6.27
C ARG A 192 3.67 22.28 7.72
N ASN A 193 3.16 21.19 8.26
CA ASN A 193 3.31 20.86 9.66
C ASN A 193 3.74 19.39 9.84
N ASP A 194 5.00 19.19 10.14
CA ASP A 194 5.65 17.89 10.29
C ASP A 194 5.00 16.94 11.31
N LYS A 195 4.15 17.44 12.20
CA LYS A 195 3.47 16.64 13.23
C LYS A 195 2.13 16.08 12.79
N ILE A 196 1.49 16.71 11.80
CA ILE A 196 0.14 16.33 11.35
C ILE A 196 0.18 14.97 10.68
N LEU A 197 1.09 14.74 9.76
CA LEU A 197 1.16 13.52 8.97
C LEU A 197 1.41 12.25 9.82
N PRO A 198 2.41 12.19 10.73
CA PRO A 198 2.60 11.02 11.58
C PRO A 198 1.42 10.76 12.54
N TRP A 199 0.84 11.83 13.11
CA TRP A 199 -0.31 11.73 13.99
C TRP A 199 -1.53 11.17 13.24
N PHE A 200 -1.82 11.70 12.05
CA PHE A 200 -2.89 11.25 11.18
C PHE A 200 -2.72 9.78 10.79
N ASN A 201 -1.53 9.37 10.35
CA ASN A 201 -1.24 7.99 9.97
C ASN A 201 -1.42 7.00 11.13
N ASN A 202 -1.02 7.37 12.34
CA ASN A 202 -1.23 6.53 13.52
C ASN A 202 -2.72 6.34 13.83
N ILE A 203 -3.52 7.41 13.74
CA ILE A 203 -4.97 7.34 13.95
C ILE A 203 -5.61 6.48 12.87
N VAL A 204 -5.29 6.72 11.60
CA VAL A 204 -5.83 5.95 10.48
C VAL A 204 -5.46 4.48 10.60
N GLY A 205 -4.22 4.15 10.96
CA GLY A 205 -3.79 2.76 11.16
C GLY A 205 -4.58 2.04 12.27
N ILE A 206 -4.78 2.69 13.42
CA ILE A 206 -5.58 2.15 14.53
C ILE A 206 -7.05 2.02 14.13
N GLN A 207 -7.62 3.07 13.53
CA GLN A 207 -9.01 3.08 13.09
C GLN A 207 -9.27 1.99 12.05
N PHE A 208 -8.34 1.79 11.11
CA PHE A 208 -8.47 0.81 10.05
C PHE A 208 -8.49 -0.62 10.60
N GLY A 209 -7.62 -0.92 11.58
CA GLY A 209 -7.62 -2.20 12.29
C GLY A 209 -8.89 -2.42 13.13
N ALA A 210 -9.34 -1.39 13.84
CA ALA A 210 -10.56 -1.45 14.64
C ALA A 210 -11.81 -1.67 13.75
N LEU A 211 -11.91 -0.96 12.64
CA LEU A 211 -13.01 -1.12 11.67
C LEU A 211 -13.04 -2.53 11.07
N PHE A 212 -11.88 -3.13 10.76
CA PHE A 212 -11.83 -4.51 10.30
C PHE A 212 -12.48 -5.48 11.28
N ILE A 213 -12.15 -5.35 12.57
CA ILE A 213 -12.73 -6.19 13.62
C ILE A 213 -14.24 -5.93 13.75
N ILE A 214 -14.65 -4.65 13.77
CA ILE A 214 -16.07 -4.28 13.89
C ILE A 214 -16.87 -4.83 12.73
N PHE A 215 -16.44 -4.63 11.49
CA PHE A 215 -17.13 -5.13 10.30
C PHE A 215 -17.23 -6.66 10.30
N SER A 216 -16.14 -7.34 10.64
CA SER A 216 -16.13 -8.81 10.73
C SER A 216 -17.13 -9.33 11.76
N LEU A 217 -17.19 -8.71 12.94
CA LEU A 217 -18.14 -9.09 14.00
C LEU A 217 -19.59 -8.76 13.60
N VAL A 218 -19.83 -7.59 13.01
CA VAL A 218 -21.18 -7.19 12.55
C VAL A 218 -21.69 -8.17 11.49
N LEU A 219 -20.86 -8.55 10.52
CA LEU A 219 -21.25 -9.51 9.49
C LEU A 219 -21.59 -10.88 10.11
N LEU A 220 -20.78 -11.39 11.03
CA LEU A 220 -21.05 -12.67 11.73
C LEU A 220 -22.36 -12.61 12.53
N ILE A 221 -22.60 -11.53 13.27
CA ILE A 221 -23.82 -11.35 14.05
C ILE A 221 -25.05 -11.23 13.12
N CYS A 222 -24.95 -10.48 12.03
CA CYS A 222 -26.04 -10.32 11.08
C CYS A 222 -26.45 -11.65 10.44
N VAL A 223 -25.49 -12.50 10.06
CA VAL A 223 -25.80 -13.83 9.52
C VAL A 223 -26.45 -14.73 10.55
N GLY A 224 -26.03 -14.64 11.83
CA GLY A 224 -26.59 -15.45 12.91
C GLY A 224 -27.98 -15.00 13.41
N THR A 225 -28.35 -13.73 13.19
CA THR A 225 -29.57 -13.13 13.77
C THR A 225 -30.67 -12.82 12.77
N LYS A 226 -30.34 -12.54 11.51
CA LYS A 226 -31.35 -12.22 10.48
C LYS A 226 -31.96 -13.49 9.88
N GLN A 227 -33.28 -13.59 9.92
CA GLN A 227 -34.03 -14.63 9.20
C GLN A 227 -33.79 -14.50 7.69
N GLY A 228 -33.44 -15.62 7.05
CA GLY A 228 -33.17 -15.70 5.60
C GLY A 228 -31.69 -15.53 5.21
N LEU A 229 -30.80 -15.30 6.16
CA LEU A 229 -29.35 -15.39 5.95
C LEU A 229 -28.85 -16.67 6.60
N GLU A 230 -28.25 -17.54 5.81
CA GLU A 230 -27.64 -18.78 6.30
C GLU A 230 -26.16 -18.82 5.95
N PHE A 231 -25.38 -19.48 6.82
CA PHE A 231 -23.98 -19.73 6.48
C PHE A 231 -23.89 -20.66 5.29
N GLN A 232 -23.23 -20.23 4.25
CA GLN A 232 -22.99 -21.06 3.08
C GLN A 232 -22.09 -22.25 3.44
N PRO A 233 -22.33 -23.43 2.84
CA PRO A 233 -21.50 -24.58 3.11
C PRO A 233 -20.06 -24.36 2.62
N PRO A 234 -19.05 -25.01 3.25
CA PRO A 234 -17.65 -24.87 2.81
C PRO A 234 -17.43 -25.19 1.34
N SER A 235 -18.26 -26.08 0.75
CA SER A 235 -18.22 -26.38 -0.68
C SER A 235 -18.52 -25.19 -1.57
N PHE A 236 -19.33 -24.25 -1.12
CA PHE A 236 -19.56 -22.99 -1.84
C PHE A 236 -18.32 -22.10 -1.81
N ALA A 237 -17.72 -21.90 -0.64
CA ALA A 237 -16.56 -21.04 -0.48
C ALA A 237 -15.32 -21.56 -1.22
N PHE A 238 -15.10 -22.89 -1.20
CA PHE A 238 -13.89 -23.50 -1.75
C PHE A 238 -14.05 -24.17 -3.10
N GLY A 239 -15.29 -24.38 -3.59
CA GLY A 239 -15.57 -25.17 -4.78
C GLY A 239 -16.54 -24.54 -5.80
N ALA A 240 -17.27 -23.48 -5.44
CA ALA A 240 -18.23 -22.87 -6.36
C ALA A 240 -17.54 -21.95 -7.36
N TRP A 241 -17.60 -22.31 -8.64
CA TRP A 241 -17.14 -21.49 -9.75
C TRP A 241 -18.29 -20.73 -10.36
N ILE A 242 -18.18 -19.40 -10.40
CA ILE A 242 -19.19 -18.50 -10.95
C ILE A 242 -18.54 -17.72 -12.09
N ASN A 243 -19.11 -17.82 -13.30
CA ASN A 243 -18.65 -17.08 -14.47
C ASN A 243 -19.86 -16.37 -15.11
N GLU A 244 -19.95 -15.08 -14.88
CA GLU A 244 -21.00 -14.23 -15.45
C GLU A 244 -20.51 -13.41 -16.64
N THR A 245 -19.23 -13.57 -17.03
CA THR A 245 -18.61 -12.73 -18.07
C THR A 245 -18.74 -13.28 -19.49
N GLY A 246 -19.05 -14.56 -19.62
CA GLY A 246 -19.11 -15.24 -20.94
C GLY A 246 -17.74 -15.60 -21.52
N TRP A 247 -16.64 -15.26 -20.87
CA TRP A 247 -15.28 -15.65 -21.30
C TRP A 247 -14.93 -17.09 -20.88
N PRO A 248 -13.96 -17.74 -21.55
CA PRO A 248 -13.45 -19.04 -21.12
C PRO A 248 -12.90 -18.99 -19.69
N SER A 249 -13.11 -20.05 -18.91
CA SER A 249 -12.76 -20.11 -17.49
C SER A 249 -11.30 -19.76 -17.18
N GLY A 250 -10.35 -20.08 -18.07
CA GLY A 250 -8.95 -19.70 -17.90
C GLY A 250 -8.75 -18.18 -17.93
N VAL A 251 -9.44 -17.46 -18.83
CA VAL A 251 -9.38 -15.98 -18.88
C VAL A 251 -10.03 -15.39 -17.65
N VAL A 252 -11.19 -15.93 -17.26
CA VAL A 252 -11.95 -15.47 -16.06
C VAL A 252 -11.13 -15.64 -14.79
N TRP A 253 -10.35 -16.71 -14.66
CA TRP A 253 -9.44 -16.87 -13.55
C TRP A 253 -8.43 -15.72 -13.45
N PHE A 254 -7.77 -15.37 -14.56
CA PHE A 254 -6.79 -14.28 -14.59
C PHE A 254 -7.44 -12.91 -14.35
N THR A 255 -8.64 -12.66 -14.88
CA THR A 255 -9.35 -11.40 -14.62
C THR A 255 -9.81 -11.30 -13.16
N GLY A 256 -10.21 -12.40 -12.54
CA GLY A 256 -10.56 -12.45 -11.12
C GLY A 256 -9.38 -12.21 -10.18
N LEU A 257 -8.14 -12.53 -10.59
CA LEU A 257 -6.94 -12.22 -9.80
C LEU A 257 -6.70 -10.71 -9.65
N VAL A 258 -7.28 -9.88 -10.52
CA VAL A 258 -7.15 -8.41 -10.44
C VAL A 258 -7.67 -7.89 -9.11
N GLN A 259 -8.77 -8.44 -8.57
CA GLN A 259 -9.28 -8.06 -7.26
C GLN A 259 -8.25 -8.32 -6.15
N ALA A 260 -7.65 -9.51 -6.14
CA ALA A 260 -6.63 -9.86 -5.16
C ALA A 260 -5.36 -8.99 -5.32
N ALA A 261 -4.95 -8.73 -6.57
CA ALA A 261 -3.82 -7.87 -6.88
C ALA A 261 -4.08 -6.42 -6.44
N TYR A 262 -5.30 -5.92 -6.65
CA TYR A 262 -5.70 -4.58 -6.22
C TYR A 262 -5.71 -4.46 -4.70
N GLY A 263 -6.24 -5.46 -3.98
CA GLY A 263 -6.26 -5.49 -2.52
C GLY A 263 -4.86 -5.58 -1.87
N LEU A 264 -3.88 -6.10 -2.59
CA LEU A 264 -2.49 -6.25 -2.13
C LEU A 264 -1.52 -5.32 -2.85
N THR A 265 -2.01 -4.23 -3.46
CA THR A 265 -1.18 -3.22 -4.15
C THR A 265 -0.49 -2.26 -3.17
N ALA A 266 0.43 -1.43 -3.66
CA ALA A 266 1.12 -0.38 -2.92
C ALA A 266 2.06 -0.86 -1.77
N PHE A 267 2.42 -2.14 -1.71
CA PHE A 267 3.39 -2.65 -0.73
C PHE A 267 4.82 -2.10 -0.96
N ASP A 268 5.13 -1.63 -2.15
CA ASP A 268 6.38 -0.99 -2.53
C ASP A 268 6.53 0.44 -1.99
N SER A 269 5.45 1.07 -1.52
CA SER A 269 5.45 2.42 -0.94
C SER A 269 6.43 2.56 0.22
N VAL A 270 6.64 1.49 0.98
CA VAL A 270 7.57 1.45 2.12
C VAL A 270 9.01 1.54 1.67
N CYS A 271 9.34 0.97 0.51
CA CYS A 271 10.69 1.00 -0.04
C CYS A 271 11.06 2.37 -0.62
N ILE A 272 10.06 3.15 -1.05
CA ILE A 272 10.24 4.51 -1.57
C ILE A 272 10.36 5.54 -0.42
N LEU A 273 9.82 5.19 0.75
CA LEU A 273 10.00 5.97 1.97
C LEU A 273 11.25 5.45 2.69
N PRO A 274 12.41 6.09 2.54
CA PRO A 274 13.61 5.63 3.21
C PRO A 274 13.35 5.57 4.73
N PRO A 275 13.98 4.64 5.48
CA PRO A 275 13.83 4.53 6.93
C PRO A 275 14.15 5.83 7.67
N ASN A 276 14.69 6.77 6.95
CA ASN A 276 15.01 8.15 7.31
C ASN A 276 14.12 9.18 6.61
N THR A 277 12.81 8.95 6.41
CA THR A 277 11.94 10.02 5.88
C THR A 277 11.90 11.18 6.84
N GLN A 278 12.56 12.24 6.43
CA GLN A 278 12.95 13.30 7.33
C GLN A 278 12.92 14.60 6.56
N THR A 279 12.17 15.54 7.08
CA THR A 279 12.26 16.90 6.62
C THR A 279 13.66 17.43 6.95
N PRO A 280 14.31 18.13 6.01
CA PRO A 280 15.56 18.82 6.31
C PRO A 280 15.34 19.79 7.47
N THR A 281 15.91 19.49 8.63
CA THR A 281 15.96 20.46 9.71
C THR A 281 17.06 21.46 9.35
N ASN A 282 16.67 22.66 8.90
CA ASN A 282 17.54 23.80 8.63
C ASN A 282 18.49 23.66 7.43
N VAL A 283 17.94 23.66 6.23
CA VAL A 283 18.70 24.22 5.08
C VAL A 283 18.65 25.73 5.24
N SER A 284 19.73 26.34 5.75
CA SER A 284 19.85 27.80 5.72
C SER A 284 19.80 28.27 4.27
N PRO A 285 19.06 29.35 3.94
CA PRO A 285 18.89 29.82 2.57
C PRO A 285 20.19 30.27 1.86
N SER A 286 21.30 30.21 2.56
CA SER A 286 22.60 30.70 2.06
C SER A 286 23.37 29.75 1.13
N ARG A 287 22.86 28.54 0.80
CA ARG A 287 23.58 27.61 -0.09
C ARG A 287 23.10 27.57 -1.55
N TRP A 288 22.17 28.47 -1.94
CA TRP A 288 21.69 28.54 -3.35
C TRP A 288 22.30 29.74 -4.12
N SER A 289 23.35 30.35 -3.59
CA SER A 289 24.07 31.43 -4.29
C SER A 289 25.51 31.01 -4.59
N THR A 290 25.69 30.12 -5.54
CA THR A 290 26.88 30.06 -6.44
C THR A 290 26.51 29.26 -7.67
#